data_739e5f56911e176ba41ea31c2876d6cf
#
_entry.id   739e5f56911e176ba41ea31c2876d6cf
#
_cell.length_a   1.000
_cell.length_b   1.000
_cell.length_c   1.000
_cell.angle_alpha   90.00
_cell.angle_beta   90.00
_cell.angle_gamma   90.00
#
_symmetry.space_group_name_H-M   'P 1'
#
loop_
_entity.id
_entity.type
_entity.pdbx_description
1 polymer ?
#
loop_
_entity_poly.entity_id
_entity_poly.type
_entity_poly.pdbx_seq_one_letter_code
_entity_poly.pdbx_strand_id
1 'polypeptide(L)'
;MTHSLCRRPFLFNSLNAVLSLVRKDPKRAEGALEDLADLYRVLMADNRTLTRLTDEIDLTRRYLSLEQLRLGGRLQIDWQLATMPGDALIPPLVLQPLVENAVYHGVEPGVEPGLVRIAISREGDSLMLLLSNPYHPEYQHRAGNRMAMANIRERLLLQFDVGASMEAAPVGDKFEIRIIIPYMK
;
A
#
# COMPACT_ATOMS: atom_id res chain seq x y z
N MET A 1 -14.42 -0.34 12.38
CA MET A 1 -13.62 0.39 11.36
C MET A 1 -13.23 -0.62 10.28
N THR A 2 -13.83 -0.54 9.11
CA THR A 2 -13.59 -1.49 8.01
C THR A 2 -12.33 -1.07 7.27
N HIS A 3 -11.26 -1.84 7.42
CA HIS A 3 -10.05 -1.69 6.62
C HIS A 3 -10.37 -1.74 5.12
N SER A 4 -9.63 -0.99 4.32
CA SER A 4 -9.85 -0.80 2.88
C SER A 4 -9.88 -2.11 2.09
N LEU A 5 -9.05 -3.10 2.48
CA LEU A 5 -9.04 -4.45 1.90
C LEU A 5 -10.31 -5.28 2.17
N CYS A 6 -11.13 -4.89 3.16
CA CYS A 6 -12.46 -5.46 3.34
C CYS A 6 -13.48 -4.94 2.33
N ARG A 7 -13.06 -4.13 1.35
CA ARG A 7 -13.94 -3.78 0.24
C ARG A 7 -14.27 -5.05 -0.53
N ARG A 8 -15.55 -5.37 -0.59
CA ARG A 8 -16.06 -6.51 -1.36
C ARG A 8 -15.44 -6.63 -2.76
N PRO A 9 -15.20 -5.53 -3.52
CA PRO A 9 -14.59 -5.62 -4.85
C PRO A 9 -13.19 -6.23 -4.87
N PHE A 10 -12.30 -5.90 -3.92
CA PHE A 10 -10.95 -6.45 -3.88
C PHE A 10 -10.96 -7.97 -3.71
N LEU A 11 -11.69 -8.48 -2.72
CA LEU A 11 -11.78 -9.91 -2.45
C LEU A 11 -12.33 -10.67 -3.67
N PHE A 12 -13.44 -10.21 -4.24
CA PHE A 12 -14.04 -10.84 -5.42
C PHE A 12 -13.10 -10.81 -6.63
N ASN A 13 -12.42 -9.69 -6.86
CA ASN A 13 -11.48 -9.55 -7.99
C ASN A 13 -10.27 -10.46 -7.81
N SER A 14 -9.70 -10.54 -6.61
CA SER A 14 -8.58 -11.44 -6.29
C SER A 14 -8.97 -12.91 -6.47
N LEU A 15 -10.13 -13.32 -5.95
CA LEU A 15 -10.64 -14.68 -6.13
C LEU A 15 -10.88 -15.01 -7.62
N ASN A 16 -11.44 -14.09 -8.41
CA ASN A 16 -11.63 -14.31 -9.84
C ASN A 16 -10.29 -14.42 -10.59
N ALA A 17 -9.29 -13.61 -10.22
CA ALA A 17 -7.96 -13.72 -10.78
C ALA A 17 -7.34 -15.10 -10.47
N VAL A 18 -7.43 -15.56 -9.22
CA VAL A 18 -6.97 -16.90 -8.82
C VAL A 18 -7.72 -18.00 -9.57
N LEU A 19 -9.04 -17.93 -9.67
CA LEU A 19 -9.84 -18.92 -10.41
C LEU A 19 -9.39 -19.04 -11.88
N SER A 20 -8.99 -17.94 -12.51
CA SER A 20 -8.47 -17.95 -13.88
C SER A 20 -7.15 -18.71 -14.01
N LEU A 21 -6.38 -18.84 -12.92
CA LEU A 21 -5.09 -19.54 -12.87
C LEU A 21 -5.23 -21.03 -12.53
N VAL A 22 -6.28 -21.45 -11.82
CA VAL A 22 -6.40 -22.82 -11.27
C VAL A 22 -6.13 -23.90 -12.34
N ARG A 23 -6.58 -23.70 -13.56
CA ARG A 23 -6.36 -24.66 -14.66
C ARG A 23 -5.11 -24.37 -15.49
N LYS A 24 -4.65 -23.11 -15.53
CA LYS A 24 -3.55 -22.67 -16.41
C LYS A 24 -2.20 -22.80 -15.70
N ASP A 25 -2.15 -22.43 -14.43
CA ASP A 25 -0.95 -22.43 -13.59
C ASP A 25 -1.35 -22.71 -12.13
N PRO A 26 -1.56 -23.99 -11.76
CA PRO A 26 -2.02 -24.37 -10.42
C PRO A 26 -1.08 -23.91 -9.30
N LYS A 27 0.25 -23.95 -9.52
CA LYS A 27 1.23 -23.52 -8.52
C LYS A 27 1.12 -22.02 -8.24
N ARG A 28 0.92 -21.21 -9.27
CA ARG A 28 0.72 -19.78 -9.13
C ARG A 28 -0.62 -19.46 -8.48
N ALA A 29 -1.66 -20.25 -8.75
CA ALA A 29 -2.96 -20.14 -8.08
C ALA A 29 -2.85 -20.44 -6.59
N GLU A 30 -2.10 -21.49 -6.21
CA GLU A 30 -1.84 -21.86 -4.80
C GLU A 30 -1.11 -20.72 -4.07
N GLY A 31 0.00 -20.21 -4.61
CA GLY A 31 0.74 -19.09 -4.00
C GLY A 31 -0.12 -17.82 -3.85
N ALA A 32 -0.98 -17.52 -4.82
CA ALA A 32 -1.90 -16.38 -4.72
C ALA A 32 -2.98 -16.57 -3.63
N LEU A 33 -3.45 -17.80 -3.40
CA LEU A 33 -4.35 -18.12 -2.29
C LEU A 33 -3.67 -17.99 -0.92
N GLU A 34 -2.41 -18.42 -0.82
CA GLU A 34 -1.60 -18.25 0.38
C GLU A 34 -1.39 -16.77 0.70
N ASP A 35 -0.99 -15.96 -0.30
CA ASP A 35 -0.84 -14.51 -0.17
C ASP A 35 -2.16 -13.85 0.30
N LEU A 36 -3.29 -14.27 -0.25
CA LEU A 36 -4.60 -13.75 0.13
C LEU A 36 -4.96 -14.13 1.59
N ALA A 37 -4.71 -15.38 1.98
CA ALA A 37 -4.96 -15.86 3.34
C ALA A 37 -4.09 -15.11 4.38
N ASP A 38 -2.79 -14.93 4.09
CA ASP A 38 -1.87 -14.20 4.95
C ASP A 38 -2.24 -12.73 5.09
N LEU A 39 -2.62 -12.09 3.98
CA LEU A 39 -3.11 -10.72 3.97
C LEU A 39 -4.31 -10.55 4.91
N TYR A 40 -5.31 -11.42 4.80
CA TYR A 40 -6.49 -11.37 5.66
C TYR A 40 -6.17 -11.67 7.12
N ARG A 41 -5.25 -12.59 7.41
CA ARG A 41 -4.81 -12.89 8.78
C ARG A 41 -4.23 -11.65 9.47
N VAL A 42 -3.37 -10.91 8.80
CA VAL A 42 -2.78 -9.67 9.34
C VAL A 42 -3.83 -8.58 9.53
N LEU A 43 -4.76 -8.44 8.57
CA LEU A 43 -5.82 -7.43 8.65
C LEU A 43 -6.83 -7.69 9.78
N MET A 44 -7.06 -8.96 10.14
CA MET A 44 -7.97 -9.35 11.22
C MET A 44 -7.28 -9.39 12.59
N ALA A 45 -5.95 -9.27 12.64
CA ALA A 45 -5.21 -9.22 13.90
C ALA A 45 -5.45 -7.88 14.64
N ASP A 46 -5.37 -7.93 15.98
CA ASP A 46 -5.43 -6.70 16.80
C ASP A 46 -4.07 -5.98 16.76
N ASN A 47 -3.94 -5.07 15.81
CA ASN A 47 -2.70 -4.36 15.50
C ASN A 47 -2.56 -3.07 16.34
N ARG A 48 -2.37 -3.20 17.67
CA ARG A 48 -2.22 -2.05 18.58
C ARG A 48 -0.78 -1.65 18.84
N THR A 49 0.18 -2.52 18.55
CA THR A 49 1.61 -2.30 18.80
C THR A 49 2.33 -1.95 17.49
N LEU A 50 3.50 -1.29 17.62
CA LEU A 50 4.37 -1.06 16.47
C LEU A 50 4.76 -2.39 15.82
N THR A 51 4.94 -2.37 14.51
CA THR A 51 5.39 -3.49 13.71
C THR A 51 6.70 -3.16 13.01
N ARG A 52 7.42 -4.16 12.55
CA ARG A 52 8.62 -3.93 11.74
C ARG A 52 8.23 -3.39 10.37
N LEU A 53 9.01 -2.43 9.89
CA LEU A 53 8.85 -1.89 8.54
C LEU A 53 8.96 -2.99 7.46
N THR A 54 9.83 -3.98 7.69
CA THR A 54 9.95 -5.16 6.81
C THR A 54 8.65 -5.94 6.70
N ASP A 55 7.90 -6.11 7.79
CA ASP A 55 6.63 -6.84 7.79
C ASP A 55 5.55 -6.08 7.00
N GLU A 56 5.52 -4.75 7.13
CA GLU A 56 4.63 -3.88 6.32
C GLU A 56 4.98 -3.95 4.82
N ILE A 57 6.27 -4.00 4.49
CA ILE A 57 6.72 -4.14 3.09
C ILE A 57 6.30 -5.50 2.55
N ASP A 58 6.48 -6.57 3.30
CA ASP A 58 6.12 -7.92 2.86
C ASP A 58 4.59 -8.05 2.67
N LEU A 59 3.81 -7.48 3.59
CA LEU A 59 2.35 -7.40 3.44
C LEU A 59 1.94 -6.65 2.17
N THR A 60 2.59 -5.51 1.93
CA THR A 60 2.34 -4.68 0.75
C THR A 60 2.73 -5.38 -0.54
N ARG A 61 3.84 -6.13 -0.54
CA ARG A 61 4.27 -6.95 -1.70
C ARG A 61 3.25 -8.03 -2.05
N ARG A 62 2.71 -8.74 -1.05
CA ARG A 62 1.64 -9.75 -1.26
C ARG A 62 0.39 -9.12 -1.88
N TYR A 63 -0.02 -7.97 -1.39
CA TYR A 63 -1.13 -7.22 -1.98
C TYR A 63 -0.85 -6.85 -3.44
N LEU A 64 0.31 -6.27 -3.74
CA LEU A 64 0.68 -5.87 -5.10
C LEU A 64 0.81 -7.08 -6.04
N SER A 65 1.28 -8.23 -5.55
CA SER A 65 1.31 -9.48 -6.32
C SER A 65 -0.10 -9.90 -6.77
N LEU A 66 -1.08 -9.85 -5.88
CA LEU A 66 -2.48 -10.12 -6.20
C LEU A 66 -3.06 -9.12 -7.21
N GLU A 67 -2.75 -7.83 -7.05
CA GLU A 67 -3.18 -6.80 -8.00
C GLU A 67 -2.51 -6.96 -9.39
N GLN A 68 -1.26 -7.41 -9.44
CA GLN A 68 -0.58 -7.71 -10.69
C GLN A 68 -1.21 -8.92 -11.42
N LEU A 69 -1.79 -9.89 -10.71
CA LEU A 69 -2.56 -10.95 -11.35
C LEU A 69 -3.79 -10.40 -12.07
N ARG A 70 -4.44 -9.38 -11.50
CA ARG A 70 -5.64 -8.75 -12.03
C ARG A 70 -5.35 -7.75 -13.15
N LEU A 71 -4.37 -6.87 -12.93
CA LEU A 71 -4.06 -5.73 -13.81
C LEU A 71 -3.01 -6.06 -14.87
N GLY A 72 -2.25 -7.15 -14.67
CA GLY A 72 -1.19 -7.55 -15.60
C GLY A 72 -0.12 -6.47 -15.75
N GLY A 73 0.33 -6.26 -16.97
CA GLY A 73 1.34 -5.25 -17.32
C GLY A 73 0.92 -3.79 -17.09
N ARG A 74 -0.35 -3.54 -16.78
CA ARG A 74 -0.82 -2.20 -16.43
C ARG A 74 -0.32 -1.73 -15.08
N LEU A 75 -0.03 -2.63 -14.13
CA LEU A 75 0.55 -2.29 -12.83
C LEU A 75 2.06 -2.50 -12.86
N GLN A 76 2.80 -1.42 -12.90
CA GLN A 76 4.25 -1.40 -12.75
C GLN A 76 4.61 -0.95 -11.34
N ILE A 77 5.65 -1.55 -10.75
CA ILE A 77 6.05 -1.28 -9.36
C ILE A 77 7.56 -1.01 -9.33
N ASP A 78 7.93 0.08 -8.68
CA ASP A 78 9.33 0.47 -8.45
C ASP A 78 9.59 0.61 -6.95
N TRP A 79 10.35 -0.33 -6.40
CA TRP A 79 10.77 -0.34 -5.00
C TRP A 79 12.17 0.27 -4.85
N GLN A 80 12.28 1.36 -4.10
CA GLN A 80 13.52 2.05 -3.79
C GLN A 80 13.82 1.92 -2.29
N LEU A 81 14.43 0.80 -1.90
CA LEU A 81 14.66 0.40 -0.51
C LEU A 81 16.14 0.29 -0.13
N ALA A 82 17.07 0.75 -0.97
CA ALA A 82 18.51 0.53 -0.79
C ALA A 82 19.07 1.11 0.52
N THR A 83 18.47 2.18 1.04
CA THR A 83 18.88 2.87 2.28
C THR A 83 17.88 2.69 3.43
N MET A 84 16.95 1.73 3.28
CA MET A 84 15.94 1.43 4.29
C MET A 84 16.58 0.72 5.49
N PRO A 85 16.34 1.19 6.75
CA PRO A 85 16.79 0.47 7.93
C PRO A 85 15.89 -0.75 8.17
N GLY A 86 16.48 -1.95 8.22
CA GLY A 86 15.73 -3.19 8.39
C GLY A 86 15.12 -3.40 9.78
N ASP A 87 15.58 -2.64 10.77
CA ASP A 87 15.14 -2.70 12.17
C ASP A 87 14.12 -1.62 12.55
N ALA A 88 13.69 -0.79 11.59
CA ALA A 88 12.72 0.28 11.85
C ALA A 88 11.36 -0.25 12.28
N LEU A 89 10.78 0.39 13.30
CA LEU A 89 9.42 0.16 13.77
C LEU A 89 8.49 1.27 13.29
N ILE A 90 7.30 0.89 12.82
CA ILE A 90 6.25 1.81 12.37
C ILE A 90 4.88 1.38 12.92
N PRO A 91 3.88 2.28 12.95
CA PRO A 91 2.52 1.87 13.21
C PRO A 91 2.04 0.87 12.14
N PRO A 92 1.30 -0.16 12.52
CA PRO A 92 0.82 -1.17 11.56
C PRO A 92 -0.17 -0.58 10.56
N LEU A 93 -0.21 -1.15 9.36
CA LEU A 93 -1.12 -0.75 8.28
C LEU A 93 -0.99 0.73 7.89
N VAL A 94 0.25 1.21 7.75
CA VAL A 94 0.57 2.53 7.18
C VAL A 94 0.77 2.42 5.67
N LEU A 95 1.66 1.53 5.20
CA LEU A 95 1.96 1.38 3.77
C LEU A 95 0.79 0.79 2.99
N GLN A 96 0.17 -0.25 3.53
CA GLN A 96 -0.87 -1.01 2.83
C GLN A 96 -2.03 -0.13 2.31
N PRO A 97 -2.70 0.73 3.12
CA PRO A 97 -3.79 1.56 2.62
C PRO A 97 -3.33 2.63 1.62
N LEU A 98 -2.07 3.09 1.70
CA LEU A 98 -1.50 4.05 0.75
C LEU A 98 -1.33 3.41 -0.62
N VAL A 99 -0.80 2.20 -0.66
CA VAL A 99 -0.60 1.46 -1.91
C VAL A 99 -1.93 1.02 -2.51
N GLU A 100 -2.92 0.63 -1.70
CA GLU A 100 -4.28 0.40 -2.17
C GLU A 100 -4.87 1.61 -2.88
N ASN A 101 -4.69 2.81 -2.29
CA ASN A 101 -5.13 4.04 -2.91
C ASN A 101 -4.39 4.35 -4.22
N ALA A 102 -3.08 4.11 -4.25
CA ALA A 102 -2.25 4.31 -5.43
C ALA A 102 -2.71 3.41 -6.60
N VAL A 103 -3.01 2.15 -6.33
CA VAL A 103 -3.53 1.22 -7.35
C VAL A 103 -4.93 1.64 -7.79
N TYR A 104 -5.85 1.85 -6.83
CA TYR A 104 -7.25 2.12 -7.12
C TYR A 104 -7.50 3.47 -7.83
N HIS A 105 -6.78 4.52 -7.42
CA HIS A 105 -6.97 5.87 -7.96
C HIS A 105 -5.95 6.25 -9.03
N GLY A 106 -4.77 5.62 -9.03
CA GLY A 106 -3.69 5.95 -9.95
C GLY A 106 -3.57 4.99 -11.14
N VAL A 107 -3.74 3.69 -10.93
CA VAL A 107 -3.50 2.70 -12.00
C VAL A 107 -4.82 2.20 -12.60
N GLU A 108 -5.79 1.86 -11.78
CA GLU A 108 -7.04 1.23 -12.23
C GLU A 108 -7.86 2.09 -13.20
N PRO A 109 -7.96 3.43 -13.04
CA PRO A 109 -8.71 4.27 -13.96
C PRO A 109 -8.02 4.46 -15.32
N GLY A 110 -6.67 4.43 -15.34
CA GLY A 110 -5.89 4.63 -16.57
C GLY A 110 -6.00 3.46 -17.53
N VAL A 111 -5.85 3.74 -18.83
CA VAL A 111 -5.75 2.72 -19.89
C VAL A 111 -4.29 2.28 -20.05
N GLU A 112 -3.38 3.22 -19.93
CA GLU A 112 -1.93 3.01 -20.05
C GLU A 112 -1.35 2.39 -18.77
N PRO A 113 -0.16 1.76 -18.86
CA PRO A 113 0.56 1.27 -17.69
C PRO A 113 0.84 2.39 -16.69
N GLY A 114 0.50 2.14 -15.42
CA GLY A 114 0.74 3.06 -14.31
C GLY A 114 1.85 2.58 -13.40
N LEU A 115 2.82 3.44 -13.11
CA LEU A 115 3.93 3.16 -12.21
C LEU A 115 3.59 3.59 -10.79
N VAL A 116 3.59 2.64 -9.86
CA VAL A 116 3.57 2.90 -8.41
C VAL A 116 5.01 2.80 -7.90
N ARG A 117 5.55 3.93 -7.44
CA ARG A 117 6.89 3.98 -6.83
C ARG A 117 6.77 4.06 -5.32
N ILE A 118 7.57 3.28 -4.62
CA ILE A 118 7.64 3.24 -3.16
C ILE A 118 9.11 3.38 -2.78
N ALA A 119 9.48 4.52 -2.22
CA ALA A 119 10.83 4.79 -1.74
C ALA A 119 10.81 4.93 -0.22
N ILE A 120 11.74 4.26 0.45
CA ILE A 120 11.90 4.32 1.90
C ILE A 120 13.38 4.50 2.23
N SER A 121 13.68 5.53 3.00
CA SER A 121 15.04 5.86 3.41
C SER A 121 15.09 6.34 4.85
N ARG A 122 16.27 6.25 5.45
CA ARG A 122 16.57 6.91 6.71
C ARG A 122 17.41 8.15 6.46
N GLU A 123 16.99 9.27 7.04
CA GLU A 123 17.72 10.53 7.05
C GLU A 123 17.94 11.00 8.49
N GLY A 124 19.15 10.81 9.01
CA GLY A 124 19.45 11.09 10.42
C GLY A 124 18.58 10.25 11.36
N ASP A 125 17.79 10.93 12.20
CA ASP A 125 16.86 10.31 13.14
C ASP A 125 15.42 10.23 12.62
N SER A 126 15.25 10.37 11.32
CA SER A 126 13.94 10.28 10.65
C SER A 126 13.89 9.15 9.64
N LEU A 127 12.74 8.51 9.55
CA LEU A 127 12.36 7.59 8.49
C LEU A 127 11.49 8.35 7.50
N MET A 128 11.88 8.36 6.23
CA MET A 128 11.14 8.97 5.14
C MET A 128 10.51 7.89 4.28
N LEU A 129 9.21 8.01 4.02
CA LEU A 129 8.45 7.18 3.09
C LEU A 129 7.89 8.09 1.99
N LEU A 130 8.18 7.77 0.75
CA LEU A 130 7.65 8.45 -0.42
C LEU A 130 6.91 7.44 -1.29
N LEU A 131 5.67 7.72 -1.59
CA LEU A 131 4.86 6.95 -2.52
C LEU A 131 4.38 7.86 -3.63
N SER A 132 4.52 7.44 -4.89
CA SER A 132 3.98 8.17 -6.03
C SER A 132 3.27 7.24 -7.01
N ASN A 133 2.20 7.74 -7.63
CA ASN A 133 1.39 7.02 -8.61
C ASN A 133 0.85 8.02 -9.66
N PRO A 134 0.34 7.56 -10.81
CA PRO A 134 -0.30 8.43 -11.78
C PRO A 134 -1.45 9.23 -11.16
N TYR A 135 -1.61 10.47 -11.60
CA TYR A 135 -2.63 11.38 -11.13
C TYR A 135 -3.71 11.61 -12.19
N HIS A 136 -4.96 11.37 -11.83
CA HIS A 136 -6.12 11.54 -12.69
C HIS A 136 -7.11 12.53 -12.05
N PRO A 137 -7.05 13.82 -12.37
CA PRO A 137 -7.91 14.85 -11.76
C PRO A 137 -9.40 14.55 -11.86
N GLU A 138 -9.81 13.95 -12.97
CA GLU A 138 -11.21 13.62 -13.30
C GLU A 138 -11.83 12.55 -12.40
N TYR A 139 -11.01 11.75 -11.71
CA TYR A 139 -11.48 10.68 -10.81
C TYR A 139 -11.37 11.02 -9.31
N GLN A 140 -11.02 12.26 -8.96
CA GLN A 140 -10.75 12.70 -7.57
C GLN A 140 -11.98 12.80 -6.66
N HIS A 141 -13.19 12.77 -7.18
CA HIS A 141 -14.40 12.99 -6.39
C HIS A 141 -14.87 11.81 -5.54
N ARG A 142 -14.07 10.75 -5.43
CA ARG A 142 -14.44 9.58 -4.62
C ARG A 142 -14.04 9.78 -3.15
N ALA A 143 -15.03 9.90 -2.27
CA ALA A 143 -14.90 10.14 -0.83
C ALA A 143 -13.95 9.17 -0.08
N GLY A 144 -13.67 7.99 -0.63
CA GLY A 144 -12.84 6.95 0.00
C GLY A 144 -11.36 7.32 0.19
N ASN A 145 -10.80 8.14 -0.70
CA ASN A 145 -9.39 8.56 -0.61
C ASN A 145 -9.13 9.45 0.62
N ARG A 146 -10.03 10.40 0.87
CA ARG A 146 -9.89 11.35 1.99
C ARG A 146 -9.94 10.66 3.35
N MET A 147 -10.79 9.65 3.51
CA MET A 147 -10.90 8.91 4.78
C MET A 147 -9.66 8.07 5.07
N ALA A 148 -9.11 7.38 4.08
CA ALA A 148 -7.90 6.58 4.28
C ALA A 148 -6.71 7.45 4.68
N MET A 149 -6.50 8.58 3.99
CA MET A 149 -5.44 9.53 4.32
C MET A 149 -5.64 10.16 5.71
N ALA A 150 -6.88 10.51 6.07
CA ALA A 150 -7.20 11.06 7.39
C ALA A 150 -6.89 10.05 8.51
N ASN A 151 -7.28 8.78 8.34
CA ASN A 151 -7.02 7.72 9.31
C ASN A 151 -5.52 7.46 9.52
N ILE A 152 -4.73 7.48 8.44
CA ILE A 152 -3.27 7.31 8.56
C ILE A 152 -2.67 8.51 9.29
N ARG A 153 -3.07 9.73 8.92
CA ARG A 153 -2.58 10.96 9.57
C ARG A 153 -2.91 10.98 11.06
N GLU A 154 -4.14 10.62 11.44
CA GLU A 154 -4.56 10.49 12.84
C GLU A 154 -3.73 9.46 13.60
N ARG A 155 -3.47 8.30 13.00
CA ARG A 155 -2.65 7.23 13.60
C ARG A 155 -1.21 7.67 13.80
N LEU A 156 -0.61 8.34 12.82
CA LEU A 156 0.74 8.90 12.94
C LEU A 156 0.82 9.95 14.05
N LEU A 157 -0.19 10.82 14.13
CA LEU A 157 -0.29 11.84 15.17
C LEU A 157 -0.44 11.21 16.57
N LEU A 158 -1.28 10.20 16.72
CA LEU A 158 -1.46 9.49 18.00
C LEU A 158 -0.18 8.78 18.46
N GLN A 159 0.66 8.31 17.55
CA GLN A 159 1.88 7.56 17.87
C GLN A 159 3.09 8.45 18.08
N PHE A 160 3.23 9.53 17.33
CA PHE A 160 4.46 10.34 17.25
C PHE A 160 4.23 11.81 17.58
N ASP A 161 2.99 12.22 17.86
CA ASP A 161 2.60 13.61 18.11
C ASP A 161 3.16 14.55 17.02
N VAL A 162 3.79 15.63 17.40
CA VAL A 162 4.41 16.59 16.45
C VAL A 162 5.64 16.06 15.72
N GLY A 163 6.16 14.90 16.11
CA GLY A 163 7.31 14.27 15.46
C GLY A 163 7.02 13.65 14.11
N ALA A 164 5.74 13.53 13.70
CA ALA A 164 5.35 12.96 12.41
C ALA A 164 4.75 14.03 11.50
N SER A 165 5.05 13.91 10.19
CA SER A 165 4.40 14.70 9.15
C SER A 165 3.91 13.82 8.02
N MET A 166 2.81 14.22 7.39
CA MET A 166 2.28 13.58 6.19
C MET A 166 1.74 14.63 5.23
N GLU A 167 2.35 14.70 4.07
CA GLU A 167 1.94 15.54 2.95
C GLU A 167 1.43 14.67 1.81
N ALA A 168 0.38 15.10 1.14
CA ALA A 168 -0.19 14.41 -0.01
C ALA A 168 -0.70 15.45 -1.00
N ALA A 169 -0.12 15.47 -2.19
CA ALA A 169 -0.43 16.47 -3.21
C ALA A 169 -0.18 15.95 -4.63
N PRO A 170 -0.85 16.52 -5.64
CA PRO A 170 -0.46 16.34 -7.02
C PRO A 170 0.83 17.09 -7.33
N VAL A 171 1.75 16.40 -8.04
CA VAL A 171 3.03 16.95 -8.51
C VAL A 171 3.17 16.59 -9.99
N GLY A 172 2.86 17.53 -10.87
CA GLY A 172 2.80 17.27 -12.32
C GLY A 172 1.71 16.24 -12.66
N ASP A 173 2.11 15.16 -13.33
CA ASP A 173 1.26 14.04 -13.73
C ASP A 173 1.15 12.92 -12.66
N LYS A 174 1.69 13.16 -11.48
CA LYS A 174 1.70 12.19 -10.37
C LYS A 174 0.99 12.72 -9.15
N PHE A 175 0.49 11.80 -8.33
CA PHE A 175 0.10 12.06 -6.96
C PHE A 175 1.19 11.54 -6.04
N GLU A 176 1.70 12.40 -5.16
CA GLU A 176 2.77 12.05 -4.23
C GLU A 176 2.30 12.12 -2.79
N ILE A 177 2.73 11.14 -2.00
CA ILE A 177 2.53 11.09 -0.56
C ILE A 177 3.90 10.98 0.08
N ARG A 178 4.21 11.93 0.95
CA ARG A 178 5.44 11.95 1.74
C ARG A 178 5.09 11.82 3.21
N ILE A 179 5.70 10.85 3.88
CA ILE A 179 5.58 10.66 5.33
C ILE A 179 6.98 10.74 5.92
N ILE A 180 7.13 11.53 6.98
CA ILE A 180 8.34 11.60 7.78
C ILE A 180 7.94 11.27 9.21
N ILE A 181 8.61 10.30 9.81
CA ILE A 181 8.39 9.87 11.19
C ILE A 181 9.72 9.70 11.90
N PRO A 182 9.78 9.80 13.25
CA PRO A 182 10.98 9.47 14.00
C PRO A 182 11.41 8.02 13.73
N TYR A 183 12.72 7.83 13.54
CA TYR A 183 13.26 6.48 13.43
C TYR A 183 13.30 5.82 14.81
N MET A 184 12.59 4.70 14.93
CA MET A 184 12.50 3.86 16.13
C MET A 184 12.96 2.45 15.83
N LYS A 185 13.59 1.80 16.85
CA LYS A 185 14.01 0.39 16.80
C LYS A 185 13.17 -0.42 17.77
#